data_d2f885943e97ded23b0081c7d2f8486d
#
_entry.id   d2f885943e97ded23b0081c7d2f8486d
#
_cell.length_a   1.000
_cell.length_b   1.000
_cell.length_c   1.000
_cell.angle_alpha   90.00
_cell.angle_beta   90.00
_cell.angle_gamma   90.00
#
_symmetry.space_group_name_H-M   'P 1'
#
loop_
_entity.id
_entity.type
_entity.pdbx_description
1 polymer ?
#
loop_
_entity_poly.entity_id
_entity_poly.type
_entity_poly.pdbx_seq_one_letter_code
_entity_poly.pdbx_strand_id
1 'polypeptide(L)'
;TEIVPIPTGPTKLPSRETAATAAGLGADVTVFDTNVARLRQLDERFQGRVKTAASNPFDLDRAVVSSDLVIGSVLIPGARAPKLVTNDMVARMRPGSVLVDIAVDQGGCFADTRPTTHTDPTFTVHGSQFYCVGNMPGAVPNTSTSALTNATLPYVRAIARDGWRAAMRHDHSLALGLNTSGGAVANAGVAEAHGLRAESLAGFFS
;
A
#
# COMPACT_ATOMS: atom_id res chain seq x y z
N THR A 1 13.68 -9.14 16.94
CA THR A 1 13.53 -8.42 15.66
C THR A 1 12.31 -7.53 15.76
N GLU A 2 12.51 -6.22 15.78
CA GLU A 2 11.44 -5.24 15.80
C GLU A 2 11.00 -4.93 14.35
N ILE A 3 9.70 -5.06 14.08
CA ILE A 3 9.10 -4.84 12.75
C ILE A 3 8.07 -3.73 12.86
N VAL A 4 8.20 -2.70 12.03
CA VAL A 4 7.27 -1.57 11.97
C VAL A 4 6.56 -1.56 10.61
N PRO A 5 5.36 -2.13 10.48
CA PRO A 5 4.49 -1.84 9.34
C PRO A 5 3.84 -0.45 9.51
N ILE A 6 3.95 0.35 8.47
CA ILE A 6 3.40 1.72 8.42
C ILE A 6 2.28 1.77 7.38
N PRO A 7 1.02 1.53 7.73
CA PRO A 7 -0.10 1.71 6.83
C PRO A 7 -0.73 3.10 6.99
N THR A 8 -1.03 3.75 5.88
CA THR A 8 -1.97 4.87 5.84
C THR A 8 -2.87 4.71 4.61
N GLY A 9 -4.17 4.80 4.77
CA GLY A 9 -5.11 4.74 3.64
C GLY A 9 -6.38 3.92 3.92
N PRO A 10 -7.39 4.00 3.06
CA PRO A 10 -8.71 3.38 3.28
C PRO A 10 -8.74 1.85 3.09
N THR A 11 -7.72 1.24 2.55
CA THR A 11 -7.68 -0.21 2.29
C THR A 11 -7.23 -1.03 3.50
N LYS A 12 -7.96 -2.11 3.79
CA LYS A 12 -7.91 -2.84 5.07
C LYS A 12 -6.85 -3.96 5.17
N LEU A 13 -6.06 -4.26 4.14
CA LEU A 13 -5.44 -5.58 4.03
C LEU A 13 -3.91 -5.69 4.27
N PRO A 14 -3.01 -4.88 3.68
CA PRO A 14 -1.59 -5.23 3.75
C PRO A 14 -1.00 -5.24 5.16
N SER A 15 -1.37 -4.28 5.99
CA SER A 15 -0.84 -4.14 7.37
C SER A 15 -1.27 -5.25 8.32
N ARG A 16 -2.51 -5.74 8.17
CA ARG A 16 -3.05 -6.79 9.04
C ARG A 16 -2.38 -8.14 8.79
N GLU A 17 -2.24 -8.53 7.54
CA GLU A 17 -1.63 -9.80 7.16
C GLU A 17 -0.11 -9.77 7.41
N THR A 18 0.53 -8.65 7.16
CA THR A 18 1.94 -8.43 7.49
C THR A 18 2.18 -8.56 8.99
N ALA A 19 1.37 -7.88 9.81
CA ALA A 19 1.48 -7.98 11.27
C ALA A 19 1.22 -9.40 11.79
N ALA A 20 0.22 -10.11 11.21
CA ALA A 20 -0.08 -11.48 11.56
C ALA A 20 1.09 -12.43 11.28
N THR A 21 1.66 -12.31 10.09
CA THR A 21 2.80 -13.15 9.68
C THR A 21 4.03 -12.88 10.54
N ALA A 22 4.37 -11.61 10.74
CA ALA A 22 5.52 -11.22 11.55
C ALA A 22 5.39 -11.66 13.02
N ALA A 23 4.23 -11.42 13.64
CA ALA A 23 3.96 -11.88 15.01
C ALA A 23 3.93 -13.41 15.11
N GLY A 24 3.42 -14.10 14.08
CA GLY A 24 3.45 -15.57 13.98
C GLY A 24 4.86 -16.14 13.92
N LEU A 25 5.80 -15.40 13.32
CA LEU A 25 7.23 -15.74 13.29
C LEU A 25 7.98 -15.33 14.57
N GLY A 26 7.30 -14.78 15.56
CA GLY A 26 7.90 -14.41 16.85
C GLY A 26 8.57 -13.03 16.86
N ALA A 27 8.29 -12.17 15.90
CA ALA A 27 8.81 -10.81 15.89
C ALA A 27 8.07 -9.91 16.91
N ASP A 28 8.75 -8.92 17.45
CA ASP A 28 8.14 -7.80 18.17
C ASP A 28 7.62 -6.79 17.14
N VAL A 29 6.30 -6.64 17.06
CA VAL A 29 5.64 -5.90 15.98
C VAL A 29 4.96 -4.67 16.54
N THR A 30 5.28 -3.50 15.97
CA THR A 30 4.56 -2.24 16.25
C THR A 30 3.93 -1.70 14.96
N VAL A 31 2.60 -1.57 14.93
CA VAL A 31 1.85 -1.05 13.78
C VAL A 31 1.51 0.42 14.00
N PHE A 32 1.88 1.26 13.04
CA PHE A 32 1.49 2.67 12.99
C PHE A 32 0.35 2.88 11.99
N ASP A 33 -0.69 3.58 12.38
CA ASP A 33 -1.77 4.05 11.47
C ASP A 33 -2.30 5.41 11.95
N THR A 34 -2.80 6.21 11.03
CA THR A 34 -3.56 7.44 11.36
C THR A 34 -4.99 7.13 11.78
N ASN A 35 -5.52 5.96 11.42
CA ASN A 35 -6.87 5.53 11.73
C ASN A 35 -6.94 4.76 13.06
N VAL A 36 -7.30 5.47 14.12
CA VAL A 36 -7.41 4.91 15.49
C VAL A 36 -8.41 3.75 15.58
N ALA A 37 -9.51 3.78 14.82
CA ALA A 37 -10.47 2.68 14.82
C ALA A 37 -9.85 1.38 14.26
N ARG A 38 -8.97 1.49 13.27
CA ARG A 38 -8.20 0.36 12.74
C ARG A 38 -7.19 -0.16 13.76
N LEU A 39 -6.49 0.72 14.47
CA LEU A 39 -5.56 0.34 15.53
C LEU A 39 -6.28 -0.46 16.62
N ARG A 40 -7.48 -0.03 17.04
CA ARG A 40 -8.31 -0.79 18.02
C ARG A 40 -8.66 -2.18 17.49
N GLN A 41 -9.08 -2.31 16.24
CA GLN A 41 -9.38 -3.61 15.62
C GLN A 41 -8.15 -4.55 15.61
N LEU A 42 -6.95 -4.00 15.39
CA LEU A 42 -5.71 -4.76 15.44
C LEU A 42 -5.39 -5.18 16.87
N ASP A 43 -5.51 -4.29 17.84
CA ASP A 43 -5.28 -4.57 19.25
C ASP A 43 -6.21 -5.67 19.77
N GLU A 44 -7.52 -5.56 19.50
CA GLU A 44 -8.52 -6.59 19.81
C GLU A 44 -8.18 -7.95 19.18
N ARG A 45 -7.76 -7.95 17.89
CA ARG A 45 -7.44 -9.18 17.17
C ARG A 45 -6.18 -9.87 17.69
N PHE A 46 -5.15 -9.10 17.98
CA PHE A 46 -3.86 -9.65 18.39
C PHE A 46 -3.67 -9.75 19.89
N GLN A 47 -4.62 -9.24 20.68
CA GLN A 47 -4.63 -9.35 22.15
C GLN A 47 -3.29 -8.98 22.80
N GLY A 48 -2.72 -7.84 22.40
CA GLY A 48 -1.47 -7.31 22.92
C GLY A 48 -0.19 -7.93 22.32
N ARG A 49 -0.28 -8.94 21.46
CA ARG A 49 0.91 -9.50 20.77
C ARG A 49 1.49 -8.60 19.68
N VAL A 50 0.71 -7.64 19.22
CA VAL A 50 1.11 -6.59 18.28
C VAL A 50 0.85 -5.26 18.97
N LYS A 51 1.86 -4.43 19.07
CA LYS A 51 1.73 -3.06 19.58
C LYS A 51 1.10 -2.18 18.52
N THR A 52 0.27 -1.24 18.92
CA THR A 52 -0.37 -0.28 18.03
C THR A 52 -0.07 1.15 18.48
N ALA A 53 0.22 2.03 17.53
CA ALA A 53 0.53 3.42 17.80
C ALA A 53 -0.12 4.35 16.76
N ALA A 54 -0.66 5.47 17.22
CA ALA A 54 -1.12 6.52 16.33
C ALA A 54 0.08 7.15 15.62
N SER A 55 0.03 7.21 14.28
CA SER A 55 1.15 7.71 13.50
C SER A 55 1.35 9.21 13.72
N ASN A 56 2.52 9.58 14.20
CA ASN A 56 3.02 10.94 14.27
C ASN A 56 4.53 10.95 13.94
N PRO A 57 5.09 12.08 13.51
CA PRO A 57 6.49 12.14 13.05
C PRO A 57 7.51 11.73 14.15
N PHE A 58 7.26 12.08 15.39
CA PHE A 58 8.21 11.83 16.49
C PHE A 58 8.29 10.33 16.84
N ASP A 59 7.14 9.69 17.08
CA ASP A 59 7.12 8.27 17.43
C ASP A 59 7.54 7.39 16.25
N LEU A 60 7.18 7.80 15.03
CA LEU A 60 7.59 7.11 13.82
C LEU A 60 9.12 7.15 13.65
N ASP A 61 9.74 8.31 13.84
CA ASP A 61 11.20 8.46 13.78
C ASP A 61 11.91 7.50 14.77
N ARG A 62 11.48 7.51 16.02
CA ARG A 62 12.05 6.62 17.03
C ARG A 62 11.90 5.14 16.68
N ALA A 63 10.72 4.74 16.23
CA ALA A 63 10.44 3.36 15.90
C ALA A 63 11.26 2.91 14.67
N VAL A 64 11.33 3.71 13.61
CA VAL A 64 12.12 3.41 12.41
C VAL A 64 13.60 3.23 12.75
N VAL A 65 14.19 4.16 13.51
CA VAL A 65 15.61 4.12 13.86
C VAL A 65 15.98 2.90 14.72
N SER A 66 15.06 2.43 15.58
CA SER A 66 15.30 1.26 16.44
C SER A 66 15.01 -0.07 15.75
N SER A 67 14.31 -0.08 14.62
CA SER A 67 13.81 -1.31 13.98
C SER A 67 14.87 -2.07 13.19
N ASP A 68 14.71 -3.40 13.14
CA ASP A 68 15.48 -4.27 12.23
C ASP A 68 14.81 -4.38 10.86
N LEU A 69 13.47 -4.26 10.82
CA LEU A 69 12.68 -4.33 9.59
C LEU A 69 11.57 -3.27 9.60
N VAL A 70 11.52 -2.45 8.57
CA VAL A 70 10.45 -1.48 8.33
C VAL A 70 9.70 -1.85 7.07
N ILE A 71 8.37 -1.96 7.16
CA ILE A 71 7.50 -2.30 6.02
C ILE A 71 6.56 -1.14 5.72
N GLY A 72 6.78 -0.49 4.59
CA GLY A 72 5.93 0.57 4.08
C GLY A 72 4.76 0.02 3.27
N SER A 73 3.54 0.19 3.77
CA SER A 73 2.31 -0.31 3.11
C SER A 73 1.23 0.77 2.99
N VAL A 74 1.65 1.98 2.67
CA VAL A 74 0.75 3.11 2.44
C VAL A 74 0.03 2.96 1.11
N LEU A 75 -1.29 3.01 1.13
CA LEU A 75 -2.11 3.01 -0.09
C LEU A 75 -3.09 4.17 -0.06
N ILE A 76 -2.91 5.12 -0.98
CA ILE A 76 -3.88 6.17 -1.28
C ILE A 76 -4.38 5.91 -2.70
N PRO A 77 -5.63 5.44 -2.88
CA PRO A 77 -6.15 5.12 -4.20
C PRO A 77 -6.06 6.31 -5.16
N GLY A 78 -5.39 6.12 -6.30
CA GLY A 78 -5.24 7.15 -7.34
C GLY A 78 -4.26 8.29 -7.02
N ALA A 79 -3.57 8.27 -5.87
CA ALA A 79 -2.62 9.33 -5.48
C ALA A 79 -1.24 8.75 -5.12
N ARG A 80 -0.24 9.62 -5.09
CA ARG A 80 1.11 9.24 -4.64
C ARG A 80 1.13 8.98 -3.14
N ALA A 81 1.89 7.98 -2.71
CA ALA A 81 2.16 7.72 -1.31
C ALA A 81 2.97 8.89 -0.69
N PRO A 82 2.64 9.34 0.53
CA PRO A 82 3.46 10.31 1.24
C PRO A 82 4.80 9.69 1.64
N LYS A 83 5.85 10.50 1.69
CA LYS A 83 7.16 10.07 2.18
C LYS A 83 7.16 10.09 3.71
N LEU A 84 7.10 8.95 4.33
CA LEU A 84 7.00 8.76 5.79
C LEU A 84 8.35 8.49 6.44
N VAL A 85 9.26 7.81 5.73
CA VAL A 85 10.63 7.54 6.20
C VAL A 85 11.59 8.40 5.41
N THR A 86 12.35 9.24 6.11
CA THR A 86 13.30 10.16 5.52
C THR A 86 14.68 9.52 5.37
N ASN A 87 15.53 10.08 4.51
CA ASN A 87 16.91 9.65 4.35
C ASN A 87 17.71 9.76 5.68
N ASP A 88 17.45 10.81 6.48
CA ASP A 88 18.06 10.98 7.81
C ASP A 88 17.68 9.85 8.79
N MET A 89 16.41 9.41 8.80
CA MET A 89 16.00 8.25 9.60
C MET A 89 16.79 7.00 9.19
N VAL A 90 16.91 6.75 7.88
CA VAL A 90 17.65 5.59 7.35
C VAL A 90 19.14 5.66 7.74
N ALA A 91 19.75 6.85 7.69
CA ALA A 91 21.14 7.04 8.08
C ALA A 91 21.42 6.72 9.56
N ARG A 92 20.39 6.82 10.41
CA ARG A 92 20.47 6.51 11.86
C ARG A 92 20.06 5.08 12.22
N MET A 93 19.54 4.32 11.26
CA MET A 93 19.22 2.89 11.49
C MET A 93 20.46 2.05 11.71
N ARG A 94 20.28 0.89 12.33
CA ARG A 94 21.38 -0.07 12.50
C ARG A 94 21.83 -0.62 11.13
N PRO A 95 23.12 -0.73 10.86
CA PRO A 95 23.61 -1.41 9.65
C PRO A 95 23.03 -2.82 9.53
N GLY A 96 22.58 -3.19 8.33
CA GLY A 96 21.91 -4.44 8.07
C GLY A 96 20.40 -4.43 8.29
N SER A 97 19.81 -3.32 8.76
CA SER A 97 18.36 -3.18 8.79
C SER A 97 17.74 -3.25 7.40
N VAL A 98 16.49 -3.68 7.31
CA VAL A 98 15.79 -3.91 6.05
C VAL A 98 14.58 -3.00 5.93
N LEU A 99 14.39 -2.39 4.77
CA LEU A 99 13.21 -1.60 4.44
C LEU A 99 12.51 -2.20 3.22
N VAL A 100 11.24 -2.58 3.40
CA VAL A 100 10.39 -3.14 2.34
C VAL A 100 9.32 -2.13 1.97
N ASP A 101 9.33 -1.62 0.73
CA ASP A 101 8.32 -0.66 0.27
C ASP A 101 7.30 -1.33 -0.64
N ILE A 102 6.15 -1.69 -0.07
CA ILE A 102 5.03 -2.28 -0.84
C ILE A 102 4.33 -1.21 -1.70
N ALA A 103 4.48 0.06 -1.36
CA ALA A 103 3.87 1.19 -2.05
C ALA A 103 4.70 1.69 -3.25
N VAL A 104 5.76 0.98 -3.65
CA VAL A 104 6.70 1.41 -4.69
C VAL A 104 6.01 1.80 -6.00
N ASP A 105 4.98 1.07 -6.42
CA ASP A 105 4.20 1.34 -7.64
C ASP A 105 3.43 2.68 -7.59
N GLN A 106 3.22 3.22 -6.38
CA GLN A 106 2.60 4.52 -6.12
C GLN A 106 3.63 5.60 -5.72
N GLY A 107 4.87 5.44 -6.15
CA GLY A 107 5.97 6.35 -5.85
C GLY A 107 6.71 6.06 -4.55
N GLY A 108 6.27 5.06 -3.78
CA GLY A 108 6.90 4.63 -2.54
C GLY A 108 6.70 5.56 -1.35
N CYS A 109 6.75 5.02 -0.14
CA CYS A 109 6.57 5.77 1.11
C CYS A 109 7.89 6.07 1.85
N PHE A 110 9.03 5.65 1.32
CA PHE A 110 10.36 6.05 1.82
C PHE A 110 11.00 7.06 0.88
N ALA A 111 11.80 7.98 1.42
CA ALA A 111 12.45 9.03 0.62
C ALA A 111 13.34 8.44 -0.49
N ASP A 112 14.10 7.39 -0.14
CA ASP A 112 15.09 6.77 -1.01
C ASP A 112 14.53 5.63 -1.87
N THR A 113 13.21 5.39 -1.86
CA THR A 113 12.57 4.35 -2.69
C THR A 113 12.84 4.58 -4.16
N ARG A 114 13.30 3.54 -4.82
CA ARG A 114 13.32 3.40 -6.28
C ARG A 114 12.81 2.01 -6.68
N PRO A 115 12.08 1.88 -7.79
CA PRO A 115 11.63 0.56 -8.26
C PRO A 115 12.81 -0.37 -8.53
N THR A 116 12.68 -1.62 -8.09
CA THR A 116 13.58 -2.72 -8.39
C THR A 116 12.84 -3.86 -9.08
N THR A 117 13.55 -4.88 -9.53
CA THR A 117 12.98 -6.02 -10.26
C THR A 117 13.22 -7.31 -9.49
N HIS A 118 12.51 -8.38 -9.85
CA HIS A 118 12.76 -9.70 -9.26
C HIS A 118 14.18 -10.24 -9.55
N THR A 119 14.83 -9.76 -10.61
CA THR A 119 16.19 -10.15 -10.98
C THR A 119 17.27 -9.39 -10.19
N ASP A 120 16.99 -8.10 -9.87
CA ASP A 120 17.85 -7.24 -9.05
C ASP A 120 16.97 -6.59 -7.96
N PRO A 121 16.63 -7.34 -6.88
CA PRO A 121 15.53 -6.95 -5.99
C PRO A 121 15.91 -5.95 -4.92
N THR A 122 17.19 -5.78 -4.61
CA THR A 122 17.65 -4.98 -3.46
C THR A 122 18.69 -3.94 -3.83
N PHE A 123 18.79 -2.92 -3.00
CA PHE A 123 19.88 -1.95 -3.03
C PHE A 123 20.16 -1.43 -1.62
N THR A 124 21.34 -0.85 -1.41
CA THR A 124 21.77 -0.37 -0.09
C THR A 124 21.75 1.15 -0.02
N VAL A 125 21.24 1.70 1.10
CA VAL A 125 21.32 3.11 1.47
C VAL A 125 21.79 3.19 2.93
N HIS A 126 22.86 3.91 3.22
CA HIS A 126 23.43 4.09 4.57
C HIS A 126 23.66 2.78 5.36
N GLY A 127 23.90 1.68 4.65
CA GLY A 127 24.07 0.36 5.30
C GLY A 127 22.79 -0.42 5.54
N SER A 128 21.62 0.14 5.25
CA SER A 128 20.32 -0.54 5.27
C SER A 128 19.97 -1.09 3.89
N GLN A 129 19.31 -2.25 3.86
CA GLN A 129 18.88 -2.92 2.62
C GLN A 129 17.45 -2.51 2.25
N PHE A 130 17.26 -2.05 1.04
CA PHE A 130 15.94 -1.74 0.48
C PHE A 130 15.48 -2.87 -0.44
N TYR A 131 14.24 -3.32 -0.26
CA TYR A 131 13.52 -4.22 -1.15
C TYR A 131 12.28 -3.50 -1.67
N CYS A 132 12.30 -3.09 -2.94
CA CYS A 132 11.29 -2.25 -3.56
C CYS A 132 10.84 -2.83 -4.91
N VAL A 133 10.61 -4.13 -4.94
CA VAL A 133 10.20 -4.83 -6.18
C VAL A 133 8.77 -4.45 -6.54
N GLY A 134 8.59 -3.90 -7.73
CA GLY A 134 7.26 -3.72 -8.32
C GLY A 134 6.59 -5.07 -8.55
N ASN A 135 5.28 -5.14 -8.29
CA ASN A 135 4.53 -6.39 -8.41
C ASN A 135 5.14 -7.55 -7.61
N MET A 136 5.38 -7.35 -6.30
CA MET A 136 5.84 -8.42 -5.39
C MET A 136 5.03 -9.72 -5.51
N PRO A 137 3.69 -9.71 -5.72
CA PRO A 137 2.90 -10.92 -5.95
C PRO A 137 3.35 -11.75 -7.15
N GLY A 138 4.08 -11.16 -8.10
CA GLY A 138 4.67 -11.86 -9.22
C GLY A 138 5.71 -12.93 -8.84
N ALA A 139 6.25 -12.89 -7.63
CA ALA A 139 7.15 -13.93 -7.09
C ALA A 139 6.41 -15.27 -6.82
N VAL A 140 5.08 -15.22 -6.65
CA VAL A 140 4.22 -16.40 -6.46
C VAL A 140 3.06 -16.39 -7.46
N PRO A 141 3.34 -16.47 -8.78
CA PRO A 141 2.42 -16.11 -9.85
C PRO A 141 1.16 -16.99 -9.88
N ASN A 142 1.29 -18.27 -9.59
CA ASN A 142 0.15 -19.20 -9.59
C ASN A 142 -0.92 -18.80 -8.57
N THR A 143 -0.53 -18.60 -7.31
CA THR A 143 -1.44 -18.18 -6.24
C THR A 143 -2.00 -16.79 -6.49
N SER A 144 -1.15 -15.84 -6.87
CA SER A 144 -1.54 -14.44 -7.09
C SER A 144 -2.48 -14.28 -8.27
N THR A 145 -2.25 -14.99 -9.38
CA THR A 145 -3.12 -14.97 -10.55
C THR A 145 -4.49 -15.54 -10.23
N SER A 146 -4.54 -16.68 -9.54
CA SER A 146 -5.81 -17.30 -9.15
C SER A 146 -6.62 -16.38 -8.22
N ALA A 147 -5.98 -15.78 -7.24
CA ALA A 147 -6.62 -14.84 -6.31
C ALA A 147 -7.17 -13.61 -7.04
N LEU A 148 -6.36 -12.98 -7.89
CA LEU A 148 -6.75 -11.81 -8.67
C LEU A 148 -7.88 -12.14 -9.65
N THR A 149 -7.77 -13.23 -10.38
CA THR A 149 -8.80 -13.67 -11.35
C THR A 149 -10.13 -13.93 -10.65
N ASN A 150 -10.14 -14.63 -9.52
CA ASN A 150 -11.36 -14.87 -8.77
C ASN A 150 -12.01 -13.58 -8.26
N ALA A 151 -11.22 -12.60 -7.85
CA ALA A 151 -11.73 -11.33 -7.37
C ALA A 151 -12.25 -10.43 -8.51
N THR A 152 -11.63 -10.46 -9.70
CA THR A 152 -11.96 -9.57 -10.82
C THR A 152 -12.98 -10.15 -11.80
N LEU A 153 -13.09 -11.48 -11.90
CA LEU A 153 -13.96 -12.17 -12.85
C LEU A 153 -15.44 -11.70 -12.83
N PRO A 154 -16.07 -11.45 -11.66
CA PRO A 154 -17.45 -10.95 -11.63
C PRO A 154 -17.62 -9.63 -12.38
N TYR A 155 -16.68 -8.71 -12.23
CA TYR A 155 -16.69 -7.41 -12.90
C TYR A 155 -16.42 -7.53 -14.40
N VAL A 156 -15.46 -8.38 -14.79
CA VAL A 156 -15.18 -8.66 -16.21
C VAL A 156 -16.43 -9.25 -16.89
N ARG A 157 -17.12 -10.19 -16.26
CA ARG A 157 -18.35 -10.76 -16.78
C ARG A 157 -19.49 -9.75 -16.88
N ALA A 158 -19.64 -8.84 -15.94
CA ALA A 158 -20.64 -7.78 -15.99
C ALA A 158 -20.37 -6.84 -17.19
N ILE A 159 -19.13 -6.41 -17.37
CA ILE A 159 -18.74 -5.56 -18.51
C ILE A 159 -18.95 -6.29 -19.85
N ALA A 160 -18.57 -7.57 -19.93
CA ALA A 160 -18.70 -8.36 -21.16
C ALA A 160 -20.16 -8.61 -21.55
N ARG A 161 -21.05 -8.76 -20.57
CA ARG A 161 -22.48 -9.02 -20.79
C ARG A 161 -23.24 -7.74 -21.15
N ASP A 162 -23.05 -6.67 -20.39
CA ASP A 162 -23.91 -5.48 -20.41
C ASP A 162 -23.24 -4.25 -21.06
N GLY A 163 -21.96 -4.35 -21.39
CA GLY A 163 -21.12 -3.22 -21.76
C GLY A 163 -20.72 -2.38 -20.54
N TRP A 164 -19.61 -1.66 -20.62
CA TRP A 164 -19.03 -0.96 -19.47
C TRP A 164 -19.96 0.11 -18.86
N ARG A 165 -20.72 0.86 -19.70
CA ARG A 165 -21.62 1.91 -19.19
C ARG A 165 -22.75 1.32 -18.37
N ALA A 166 -23.41 0.27 -18.83
CA ALA A 166 -24.50 -0.35 -18.12
C ALA A 166 -24.01 -1.06 -16.85
N ALA A 167 -22.91 -1.80 -16.94
CA ALA A 167 -22.32 -2.45 -15.79
C ALA A 167 -21.96 -1.46 -14.68
N MET A 168 -21.36 -0.32 -15.01
CA MET A 168 -20.98 0.72 -14.04
C MET A 168 -22.19 1.49 -13.47
N ARG A 169 -23.28 1.61 -14.20
CA ARG A 169 -24.54 2.17 -13.65
C ARG A 169 -25.14 1.27 -12.58
N HIS A 170 -25.01 -0.04 -12.71
CA HIS A 170 -25.56 -1.03 -11.78
C HIS A 170 -24.62 -1.30 -10.59
N ASP A 171 -23.31 -1.10 -10.75
CA ASP A 171 -22.31 -1.35 -9.70
C ASP A 171 -21.47 -0.10 -9.46
N HIS A 172 -21.75 0.58 -8.34
CA HIS A 172 -21.01 1.77 -7.94
C HIS A 172 -19.52 1.48 -7.69
N SER A 173 -19.17 0.31 -7.17
CA SER A 173 -17.78 -0.07 -6.92
C SER A 173 -17.02 -0.18 -8.24
N LEU A 174 -17.66 -0.75 -9.27
CA LEU A 174 -17.10 -0.81 -10.62
C LEU A 174 -16.98 0.60 -11.24
N ALA A 175 -17.96 1.46 -11.02
CA ALA A 175 -17.94 2.84 -11.52
C ALA A 175 -16.78 3.66 -10.95
N LEU A 176 -16.42 3.46 -9.68
CA LEU A 176 -15.24 4.09 -9.06
C LEU A 176 -13.91 3.68 -9.72
N GLY A 177 -13.89 2.58 -10.45
CA GLY A 177 -12.73 2.14 -11.24
C GLY A 177 -12.55 2.87 -12.57
N LEU A 178 -13.50 3.73 -12.99
CA LEU A 178 -13.36 4.49 -14.23
C LEU A 178 -12.33 5.60 -14.06
N ASN A 179 -11.21 5.50 -14.76
CA ASN A 179 -10.16 6.52 -14.73
C ASN A 179 -10.30 7.51 -15.89
N THR A 180 -10.52 7.02 -17.10
CA THR A 180 -10.62 7.85 -18.31
C THR A 180 -11.65 7.29 -19.27
N SER A 181 -12.34 8.15 -20.00
CA SER A 181 -13.21 7.79 -21.12
C SER A 181 -13.39 8.97 -22.08
N GLY A 182 -13.30 8.71 -23.39
CA GLY A 182 -13.52 9.73 -24.41
C GLY A 182 -12.56 10.93 -24.36
N GLY A 183 -11.34 10.74 -23.82
CA GLY A 183 -10.36 11.81 -23.65
C GLY A 183 -10.51 12.61 -22.35
N ALA A 184 -11.53 12.34 -21.55
CA ALA A 184 -11.76 13.00 -20.27
C ALA A 184 -11.29 12.11 -19.10
N VAL A 185 -10.93 12.72 -17.96
CA VAL A 185 -10.50 12.05 -16.73
C VAL A 185 -11.65 12.05 -15.74
N ALA A 186 -12.04 10.86 -15.25
CA ALA A 186 -13.11 10.67 -14.28
C ALA A 186 -12.59 10.57 -12.83
N ASN A 187 -11.36 10.10 -12.64
CA ASN A 187 -10.78 9.89 -11.32
C ASN A 187 -10.04 11.14 -10.84
N ALA A 188 -10.48 11.70 -9.72
CA ALA A 188 -9.92 12.94 -9.16
C ALA A 188 -8.45 12.79 -8.76
N GLY A 189 -8.04 11.63 -8.18
CA GLY A 189 -6.65 11.39 -7.79
C GLY A 189 -5.71 11.27 -9.00
N VAL A 190 -6.18 10.66 -10.09
CA VAL A 190 -5.43 10.62 -11.37
C VAL A 190 -5.30 12.02 -11.96
N ALA A 191 -6.38 12.80 -11.97
CA ALA A 191 -6.36 14.17 -12.46
C ALA A 191 -5.36 15.04 -11.68
N GLU A 192 -5.40 14.99 -10.36
CA GLU A 192 -4.48 15.72 -9.48
C GLU A 192 -3.02 15.32 -9.74
N ALA A 193 -2.71 14.03 -9.83
CA ALA A 193 -1.36 13.53 -10.08
C ALA A 193 -0.75 14.00 -11.41
N HIS A 194 -1.60 14.32 -12.39
CA HIS A 194 -1.19 14.77 -13.73
C HIS A 194 -1.49 16.24 -14.00
N GLY A 195 -1.95 17.02 -13.02
CA GLY A 195 -2.30 18.43 -13.20
C GLY A 195 -3.48 18.63 -14.15
N LEU A 196 -4.39 17.65 -14.25
CA LEU A 196 -5.57 17.66 -15.11
C LEU A 196 -6.83 17.98 -14.30
N ARG A 197 -7.93 18.30 -15.00
CA ARG A 197 -9.23 18.47 -14.39
C ARG A 197 -10.00 17.14 -14.44
N ALA A 198 -10.56 16.70 -13.31
CA ALA A 198 -11.51 15.61 -13.28
C ALA A 198 -12.92 16.07 -13.66
N GLU A 199 -13.63 15.28 -14.43
CA GLU A 199 -15.04 15.43 -14.71
C GLU A 199 -15.89 14.60 -13.73
N SER A 200 -17.14 14.99 -13.54
CA SER A 200 -18.07 14.25 -12.68
C SER A 200 -18.32 12.86 -13.25
N LEU A 201 -18.19 11.84 -12.41
CA LEU A 201 -18.43 10.44 -12.78
C LEU A 201 -19.83 10.25 -13.40
N ALA A 202 -20.85 10.99 -12.93
CA ALA A 202 -22.21 10.92 -13.43
C ALA A 202 -22.31 11.31 -14.93
N GLY A 203 -21.47 12.23 -15.41
CA GLY A 203 -21.45 12.68 -16.81
C GLY A 203 -21.05 11.59 -17.81
N PHE A 204 -20.35 10.56 -17.36
CA PHE A 204 -19.91 9.46 -18.24
C PHE A 204 -21.01 8.41 -18.49
N PHE A 205 -22.10 8.47 -17.74
CA PHE A 205 -23.18 7.48 -17.79
C PHE A 205 -24.49 8.05 -18.40
N SER A 206 -24.51 9.33 -18.74
CA SER A 206 -25.63 9.96 -19.43
C SER A 206 -25.79 9.48 -20.88
#